data_8abf017a02ddb6402b2145c0157e65ce
#
_entry.id   8abf017a02ddb6402b2145c0157e65ce
#
_cell.length_a   1.000
_cell.length_b   1.000
_cell.length_c   1.000
_cell.angle_alpha   90.00
_cell.angle_beta   90.00
_cell.angle_gamma   90.00
#
_symmetry.space_group_name_H-M   'P 1'
#
loop_
_entity.id
_entity.type
_entity.pdbx_description
1 polymer ?
#
loop_
_entity_poly.entity_id
_entity_poly.type
_entity_poly.pdbx_seq_one_letter_code
_entity_poly.pdbx_strand_id
1 'polypeptide(L)'
;MSPNKKVLLPDMQAGCSLSSSITGKDVRLLKEKYPGVPVVSYVNTSADVKAETDICCTSANAVKIVKSLGVKKVIFLPDDYLAKYVSSQTDVEIISWKGICIVHDQFNENEINEIRKNNPGIKIIAHPECPPEVIKASDFAGSTSGMINYVKDNQPKKVMMVTECSMSDNIQV
;
A
#
# COMPACT_ATOMS: atom_id res chain seq x y z
N MET A 1 12.98 20.14 -1.77
CA MET A 1 13.71 20.04 -0.49
C MET A 1 13.73 21.41 0.18
N SER A 2 13.73 21.46 1.50
CA SER A 2 13.66 22.73 2.28
C SER A 2 14.88 22.83 3.17
N PRO A 3 16.05 23.27 2.62
CA PRO A 3 17.34 23.24 3.33
C PRO A 3 17.34 24.09 4.62
N ASN A 4 16.44 25.07 4.71
CA ASN A 4 16.33 25.96 5.85
C ASN A 4 15.32 25.48 6.92
N LYS A 5 14.72 24.30 6.76
CA LYS A 5 13.80 23.73 7.75
C LYS A 5 14.51 22.68 8.61
N LYS A 6 14.26 22.71 9.92
CA LYS A 6 14.65 21.63 10.81
C LYS A 6 13.59 20.52 10.71
N VAL A 7 14.04 19.30 10.48
CA VAL A 7 13.19 18.10 10.53
C VAL A 7 13.42 17.43 11.87
N LEU A 8 12.36 17.31 12.66
CA LEU A 8 12.39 16.66 13.97
C LEU A 8 11.79 15.25 13.83
N LEU A 9 12.51 14.25 14.29
CA LEU A 9 12.06 12.86 14.38
C LEU A 9 11.94 12.48 15.85
N PRO A 10 10.81 11.91 16.29
CA PRO A 10 10.63 11.49 17.69
C PRO A 10 11.63 10.41 18.11
N ASP A 11 11.97 9.51 17.19
CA ASP A 11 12.94 8.44 17.39
C ASP A 11 13.71 8.19 16.09
N MET A 12 15.03 8.32 16.15
CA MET A 12 15.92 8.05 15.02
C MET A 12 16.06 6.56 14.69
N GLN A 13 15.68 5.66 15.61
CA GLN A 13 15.69 4.22 15.42
C GLN A 13 14.34 3.68 14.92
N ALA A 14 13.30 4.52 14.91
CA ALA A 14 12.02 4.14 14.34
C ALA A 14 12.17 3.75 12.87
N GLY A 15 11.63 2.61 12.50
CA GLY A 15 11.73 2.03 11.16
C GLY A 15 10.44 1.38 10.70
N CYS A 16 10.44 0.96 9.46
CA CYS A 16 9.33 0.23 8.84
C CYS A 16 9.88 -1.11 8.31
N SER A 17 9.34 -2.22 8.79
CA SER A 17 9.75 -3.56 8.34
C SER A 17 9.61 -3.76 6.84
N LEU A 18 8.54 -3.21 6.25
CA LEU A 18 8.34 -3.20 4.80
C LEU A 18 9.46 -2.43 4.09
N SER A 19 9.80 -1.22 4.55
CA SER A 19 10.89 -0.43 3.99
C SER A 19 12.24 -1.13 4.09
N SER A 20 12.47 -1.89 5.16
CA SER A 20 13.71 -2.62 5.40
C SER A 20 13.79 -3.97 4.68
N SER A 21 12.72 -4.40 4.00
CA SER A 21 12.66 -5.69 3.31
C SER A 21 13.48 -5.74 2.02
N ILE A 22 13.92 -4.60 1.51
CA ILE A 22 14.63 -4.45 0.22
C ILE A 22 15.71 -3.37 0.33
N THR A 23 16.79 -3.54 -0.41
CA THR A 23 17.89 -2.57 -0.53
C THR A 23 18.08 -2.09 -1.97
N GLY A 24 18.80 -1.00 -2.18
CA GLY A 24 19.17 -0.54 -3.53
C GLY A 24 19.97 -1.59 -4.31
N LYS A 25 20.78 -2.42 -3.61
CA LYS A 25 21.49 -3.55 -4.25
C LYS A 25 20.52 -4.57 -4.84
N ASP A 26 19.43 -4.89 -4.12
CA ASP A 26 18.43 -5.83 -4.61
C ASP A 26 17.71 -5.27 -5.84
N VAL A 27 17.46 -3.96 -5.87
CA VAL A 27 16.86 -3.30 -7.05
C VAL A 27 17.79 -3.40 -8.26
N ARG A 28 19.10 -3.19 -8.10
CA ARG A 28 20.07 -3.38 -9.19
C ARG A 28 20.05 -4.80 -9.73
N LEU A 29 20.03 -5.82 -8.85
CA LEU A 29 19.94 -7.23 -9.25
C LEU A 29 18.64 -7.54 -10.00
N LEU A 30 17.53 -6.92 -9.59
CA LEU A 30 16.26 -7.04 -10.32
C LEU A 30 16.35 -6.41 -11.72
N LYS A 31 16.97 -5.23 -11.86
CA LYS A 31 17.19 -4.59 -13.17
C LYS A 31 18.10 -5.42 -14.09
N GLU A 32 19.11 -6.06 -13.53
CA GLU A 32 19.97 -7.00 -14.29
C GLU A 32 19.18 -8.23 -14.76
N LYS A 33 18.32 -8.77 -13.89
CA LYS A 33 17.48 -9.94 -14.19
C LYS A 33 16.38 -9.64 -15.20
N TYR A 34 15.85 -8.40 -15.19
CA TYR A 34 14.75 -7.96 -16.04
C TYR A 34 15.13 -6.68 -16.80
N PRO A 35 16.06 -6.75 -17.76
CA PRO A 35 16.58 -5.58 -18.44
C PRO A 35 15.49 -4.83 -19.20
N GLY A 36 15.47 -3.49 -19.03
CA GLY A 36 14.50 -2.61 -19.69
C GLY A 36 13.09 -2.59 -19.07
N VAL A 37 12.83 -3.37 -18.01
CA VAL A 37 11.57 -3.32 -17.28
C VAL A 37 11.61 -2.19 -16.26
N PRO A 38 10.67 -1.21 -16.30
CA PRO A 38 10.65 -0.10 -15.36
C PRO A 38 10.41 -0.55 -13.91
N VAL A 39 11.07 0.12 -12.97
CA VAL A 39 10.90 -0.08 -11.53
C VAL A 39 9.97 0.99 -10.97
N VAL A 40 8.83 0.55 -10.44
CA VAL A 40 7.88 1.38 -9.69
C VAL A 40 8.03 1.07 -8.23
N SER A 41 8.36 2.05 -7.40
CA SER A 41 8.48 1.85 -5.95
C SER A 41 7.42 2.61 -5.18
N TYR A 42 6.77 1.89 -4.29
CA TYR A 42 5.97 2.50 -3.25
C TYR A 42 6.85 3.38 -2.34
N VAL A 43 6.34 4.52 -1.92
CA VAL A 43 7.13 5.51 -1.14
C VAL A 43 7.64 4.98 0.20
N ASN A 44 7.06 3.90 0.73
CA ASN A 44 7.52 3.23 1.96
C ASN A 44 8.77 2.37 1.67
N THR A 45 9.82 3.02 1.22
CA THR A 45 11.14 2.47 0.93
C THR A 45 12.22 3.45 1.36
N SER A 46 13.45 2.96 1.51
CA SER A 46 14.61 3.76 1.86
C SER A 46 15.08 4.67 0.69
N ALA A 47 15.96 5.61 0.98
CA ALA A 47 16.49 6.54 -0.01
C ALA A 47 17.36 5.82 -1.07
N ASP A 48 18.11 4.77 -0.69
CA ASP A 48 18.93 3.99 -1.61
C ASP A 48 18.08 3.17 -2.60
N VAL A 49 16.94 2.63 -2.15
CA VAL A 49 15.96 2.00 -3.06
C VAL A 49 15.39 3.03 -4.03
N LYS A 50 15.04 4.22 -3.54
CA LYS A 50 14.50 5.29 -4.40
C LYS A 50 15.51 5.79 -5.42
N ALA A 51 16.81 5.78 -5.10
CA ALA A 51 17.87 6.15 -6.03
C ALA A 51 17.98 5.20 -7.24
N GLU A 52 17.56 3.95 -7.08
CA GLU A 52 17.54 2.94 -8.14
C GLU A 52 16.17 2.81 -8.84
N THR A 53 15.16 3.54 -8.38
CA THR A 53 13.78 3.48 -8.85
C THR A 53 13.56 4.43 -10.03
N ASP A 54 12.78 4.00 -11.02
CA ASP A 54 12.44 4.85 -12.16
C ASP A 54 11.29 5.80 -11.84
N ILE A 55 10.32 5.36 -11.02
CA ILE A 55 9.20 6.21 -10.56
C ILE A 55 8.68 5.73 -9.20
N CYS A 56 8.35 6.69 -8.33
CA CYS A 56 7.70 6.41 -7.05
C CYS A 56 6.19 6.60 -7.12
N CYS A 57 5.47 5.83 -6.31
CA CYS A 57 4.01 5.93 -6.16
C CYS A 57 3.59 5.88 -4.69
N THR A 58 2.34 6.23 -4.45
CA THR A 58 1.61 5.98 -3.20
C THR A 58 0.49 4.97 -3.46
N SER A 59 -0.14 4.45 -2.41
CA SER A 59 -1.35 3.62 -2.58
C SER A 59 -2.49 4.33 -3.31
N ALA A 60 -2.53 5.67 -3.25
CA ALA A 60 -3.54 6.47 -3.93
C ALA A 60 -3.37 6.54 -5.46
N ASN A 61 -2.15 6.43 -5.98
CA ASN A 61 -1.85 6.64 -7.39
C ASN A 61 -1.13 5.48 -8.08
N ALA A 62 -0.85 4.38 -7.37
CA ALA A 62 -0.09 3.25 -7.90
C ALA A 62 -0.66 2.70 -9.22
N VAL A 63 -1.97 2.44 -9.26
CA VAL A 63 -2.66 1.95 -10.47
C VAL A 63 -2.51 2.96 -11.62
N LYS A 64 -2.71 4.26 -11.35
CA LYS A 64 -2.57 5.33 -12.34
C LYS A 64 -1.15 5.42 -12.89
N ILE A 65 -0.15 5.35 -12.01
CA ILE A 65 1.27 5.38 -12.37
C ILE A 65 1.62 4.18 -13.28
N VAL A 66 1.26 2.96 -12.86
CA VAL A 66 1.54 1.75 -13.65
C VAL A 66 0.90 1.83 -15.05
N LYS A 67 -0.37 2.26 -15.14
CA LYS A 67 -1.05 2.45 -16.44
C LYS A 67 -0.40 3.53 -17.29
N SER A 68 0.09 4.61 -16.68
CA SER A 68 0.67 5.75 -17.42
C SER A 68 2.02 5.44 -18.08
N LEU A 69 2.71 4.38 -17.65
CA LEU A 69 3.98 3.97 -18.24
C LEU A 69 3.83 3.38 -19.66
N GLY A 70 2.64 2.93 -20.04
CA GLY A 70 2.37 2.39 -21.36
C GLY A 70 3.17 1.12 -21.71
N VAL A 71 3.64 0.39 -20.70
CA VAL A 71 4.44 -0.83 -20.86
C VAL A 71 3.64 -2.06 -20.51
N LYS A 72 4.09 -3.24 -20.98
CA LYS A 72 3.41 -4.52 -20.72
C LYS A 72 3.78 -5.13 -19.37
N LYS A 73 4.90 -4.67 -18.76
CA LYS A 73 5.47 -5.27 -17.56
C LYS A 73 6.18 -4.20 -16.72
N VAL A 74 6.06 -4.28 -15.39
CA VAL A 74 6.79 -3.45 -14.43
C VAL A 74 7.29 -4.29 -13.26
N ILE A 75 8.38 -3.83 -12.62
CA ILE A 75 8.81 -4.31 -11.30
C ILE A 75 8.13 -3.39 -10.28
N PHE A 76 7.39 -3.96 -9.33
CA PHE A 76 6.69 -3.21 -8.28
C PHE A 76 7.24 -3.54 -6.90
N LEU A 77 7.68 -2.53 -6.18
CA LEU A 77 8.42 -2.67 -4.92
C LEU A 77 7.77 -1.83 -3.80
N PRO A 78 7.95 -2.19 -2.53
CA PRO A 78 8.39 -3.50 -2.03
C PRO A 78 7.21 -4.38 -1.61
N ASP A 79 5.97 -3.86 -1.56
CA ASP A 79 4.80 -4.51 -0.98
C ASP A 79 4.12 -5.46 -1.98
N ASP A 80 4.06 -6.75 -1.62
CA ASP A 80 3.47 -7.81 -2.45
C ASP A 80 1.93 -7.70 -2.51
N TYR A 81 1.28 -7.31 -1.41
CA TYR A 81 -0.18 -7.17 -1.39
C TYR A 81 -0.65 -5.96 -2.19
N LEU A 82 0.03 -4.82 -2.03
CA LEU A 82 -0.24 -3.66 -2.89
C LEU A 82 0.04 -3.97 -4.37
N ALA A 83 1.10 -4.73 -4.68
CA ALA A 83 1.40 -5.19 -6.03
C ALA A 83 0.26 -6.06 -6.60
N LYS A 84 -0.27 -7.01 -5.81
CA LYS A 84 -1.43 -7.83 -6.17
C LYS A 84 -2.69 -7.00 -6.38
N TYR A 85 -2.93 -6.02 -5.50
CA TYR A 85 -4.03 -5.08 -5.68
C TYR A 85 -3.90 -4.29 -7.00
N VAL A 86 -2.72 -3.74 -7.29
CA VAL A 86 -2.45 -3.04 -8.55
C VAL A 86 -2.65 -3.98 -9.74
N SER A 87 -2.14 -5.21 -9.66
CA SER A 87 -2.32 -6.24 -10.72
C SER A 87 -3.79 -6.52 -11.01
N SER A 88 -4.65 -6.54 -9.98
CA SER A 88 -6.09 -6.75 -10.16
C SER A 88 -6.82 -5.59 -10.88
N GLN A 89 -6.16 -4.43 -11.00
CA GLN A 89 -6.72 -3.20 -11.56
C GLN A 89 -6.11 -2.82 -12.92
N THR A 90 -5.22 -3.63 -13.47
CA THR A 90 -4.50 -3.36 -14.72
C THR A 90 -4.16 -4.64 -15.46
N ASP A 91 -3.98 -4.55 -16.78
CA ASP A 91 -3.50 -5.65 -17.63
C ASP A 91 -1.95 -5.71 -17.69
N VAL A 92 -1.27 -4.83 -16.98
CA VAL A 92 0.21 -4.81 -16.91
C VAL A 92 0.69 -5.95 -16.02
N GLU A 93 1.63 -6.75 -16.52
CA GLU A 93 2.27 -7.79 -15.73
C GLU A 93 3.11 -7.17 -14.60
N ILE A 94 2.85 -7.56 -13.37
CA ILE A 94 3.54 -7.04 -12.18
C ILE A 94 4.53 -8.09 -11.68
N ILE A 95 5.82 -7.75 -11.69
CA ILE A 95 6.87 -8.50 -10.99
C ILE A 95 6.97 -7.89 -9.59
N SER A 96 6.47 -8.58 -8.57
CA SER A 96 6.49 -8.07 -7.20
C SER A 96 7.73 -8.51 -6.42
N TRP A 97 8.07 -7.74 -5.41
CA TRP A 97 8.93 -8.16 -4.30
C TRP A 97 8.08 -8.82 -3.22
N LYS A 98 8.71 -9.64 -2.35
CA LYS A 98 7.98 -10.38 -1.29
C LYS A 98 7.93 -9.63 0.05
N GLY A 99 8.02 -8.30 0.03
CA GLY A 99 7.82 -7.49 1.23
C GLY A 99 6.34 -7.41 1.58
N ILE A 100 6.03 -7.38 2.88
CA ILE A 100 4.68 -7.21 3.42
C ILE A 100 4.70 -6.23 4.57
N CYS A 101 3.59 -5.51 4.76
CA CYS A 101 3.39 -4.68 5.92
C CYS A 101 2.91 -5.54 7.10
N ILE A 102 3.71 -5.67 8.15
CA ILE A 102 3.37 -6.51 9.32
C ILE A 102 2.09 -6.09 10.05
N VAL A 103 1.66 -4.84 9.90
CA VAL A 103 0.41 -4.34 10.48
C VAL A 103 -0.77 -4.88 9.68
N HIS A 104 -0.73 -4.76 8.36
CA HIS A 104 -1.83 -5.18 7.49
C HIS A 104 -1.90 -6.71 7.31
N ASP A 105 -0.79 -7.42 7.45
CA ASP A 105 -0.72 -8.88 7.37
C ASP A 105 -1.43 -9.60 8.53
N GLN A 106 -1.71 -8.89 9.63
CA GLN A 106 -2.40 -9.46 10.79
C GLN A 106 -3.91 -9.65 10.57
N PHE A 107 -4.50 -8.96 9.60
CA PHE A 107 -5.94 -9.09 9.32
C PHE A 107 -6.22 -10.33 8.50
N ASN A 108 -7.35 -10.99 8.78
CA ASN A 108 -7.79 -12.17 8.04
C ASN A 108 -9.30 -12.13 7.74
N GLU A 109 -9.70 -12.88 6.72
CA GLU A 109 -11.09 -12.92 6.23
C GLU A 109 -12.07 -13.42 7.29
N ASN A 110 -11.68 -14.37 8.14
CA ASN A 110 -12.57 -14.94 9.15
C ASN A 110 -12.96 -13.89 10.20
N GLU A 111 -11.99 -13.10 10.68
CA GLU A 111 -12.27 -12.01 11.62
C GLU A 111 -13.17 -10.94 10.99
N ILE A 112 -12.94 -10.59 9.73
CA ILE A 112 -13.79 -9.66 8.96
C ILE A 112 -15.24 -10.17 8.92
N ASN A 113 -15.42 -11.43 8.59
CA ASN A 113 -16.75 -12.06 8.49
C ASN A 113 -17.44 -12.18 9.86
N GLU A 114 -16.70 -12.48 10.93
CA GLU A 114 -17.22 -12.51 12.30
C GLU A 114 -17.70 -11.13 12.75
N ILE A 115 -16.88 -10.09 12.53
CA ILE A 115 -17.24 -8.70 12.86
C ILE A 115 -18.49 -8.29 12.09
N ARG A 116 -18.59 -8.63 10.81
CA ARG A 116 -19.77 -8.34 9.98
C ARG A 116 -21.02 -9.02 10.51
N LYS A 117 -20.90 -10.28 10.94
CA LYS A 117 -22.01 -11.05 11.54
C LYS A 117 -22.51 -10.41 12.85
N ASN A 118 -21.57 -9.97 13.70
CA ASN A 118 -21.88 -9.40 15.00
C ASN A 118 -22.33 -7.93 14.94
N ASN A 119 -22.10 -7.25 13.81
CA ASN A 119 -22.45 -5.85 13.60
C ASN A 119 -23.20 -5.65 12.29
N PRO A 120 -24.50 -5.99 12.22
CA PRO A 120 -25.29 -5.81 11.01
C PRO A 120 -25.23 -4.37 10.49
N GLY A 121 -24.98 -4.22 9.17
CA GLY A 121 -24.89 -2.93 8.50
C GLY A 121 -23.55 -2.21 8.64
N ILE A 122 -22.55 -2.81 9.29
CA ILE A 122 -21.19 -2.24 9.34
C ILE A 122 -20.58 -2.23 7.93
N LYS A 123 -19.90 -1.13 7.59
CA LYS A 123 -19.06 -1.03 6.39
C LYS A 123 -17.62 -1.33 6.74
N ILE A 124 -16.99 -2.20 5.96
CA ILE A 124 -15.61 -2.62 6.15
C ILE A 124 -14.79 -2.02 5.03
N ILE A 125 -13.82 -1.19 5.37
CA ILE A 125 -12.96 -0.51 4.42
C ILE A 125 -11.49 -0.81 4.71
N ALA A 126 -10.75 -1.27 3.71
CA ALA A 126 -9.41 -1.81 3.87
C ALA A 126 -8.34 -1.03 3.08
N HIS A 127 -7.14 -1.03 3.60
CA HIS A 127 -5.99 -0.51 2.88
C HIS A 127 -5.47 -1.57 1.88
N PRO A 128 -5.00 -1.18 0.68
CA PRO A 128 -4.50 -2.12 -0.34
C PRO A 128 -3.26 -2.95 0.05
N GLU A 129 -2.62 -2.64 1.17
CA GLU A 129 -1.55 -3.45 1.77
C GLU A 129 -2.08 -4.66 2.57
N CYS A 130 -3.41 -4.81 2.70
CA CYS A 130 -4.02 -5.98 3.33
C CYS A 130 -3.94 -7.20 2.40
N PRO A 131 -3.99 -8.42 2.98
CA PRO A 131 -4.09 -9.67 2.22
C PRO A 131 -5.24 -9.64 1.20
N PRO A 132 -5.09 -10.26 0.03
CA PRO A 132 -6.10 -10.25 -1.03
C PRO A 132 -7.50 -10.74 -0.58
N GLU A 133 -7.56 -11.72 0.30
CA GLU A 133 -8.81 -12.24 0.89
C GLU A 133 -9.51 -11.21 1.77
N VAL A 134 -8.75 -10.40 2.52
CA VAL A 134 -9.28 -9.28 3.31
C VAL A 134 -9.84 -8.19 2.40
N ILE A 135 -9.12 -7.84 1.33
CA ILE A 135 -9.59 -6.89 0.32
C ILE A 135 -10.90 -7.37 -0.30
N LYS A 136 -10.99 -8.65 -0.65
CA LYS A 136 -12.18 -9.26 -1.25
C LYS A 136 -13.38 -9.27 -0.29
N ALA A 137 -13.14 -9.47 1.01
CA ALA A 137 -14.18 -9.47 2.04
C ALA A 137 -14.63 -8.05 2.44
N SER A 138 -13.93 -7.00 2.01
CA SER A 138 -14.23 -5.61 2.36
C SER A 138 -15.26 -4.98 1.41
N ASP A 139 -15.99 -3.96 1.90
CA ASP A 139 -16.92 -3.18 1.06
C ASP A 139 -16.20 -2.17 0.17
N PHE A 140 -15.01 -1.75 0.58
CA PHE A 140 -14.17 -0.81 -0.16
C PHE A 140 -12.70 -1.08 0.14
N ALA A 141 -11.85 -0.91 -0.86
CA ALA A 141 -10.41 -0.92 -0.71
C ALA A 141 -9.81 0.33 -1.35
N GLY A 142 -8.96 1.03 -0.61
CA GLY A 142 -8.36 2.27 -1.08
C GLY A 142 -7.31 2.83 -0.15
N SER A 143 -6.57 3.83 -0.64
CA SER A 143 -5.58 4.56 0.14
C SER A 143 -6.20 5.23 1.36
N THR A 144 -5.37 5.74 2.28
CA THR A 144 -5.82 6.52 3.45
C THR A 144 -6.76 7.66 3.04
N SER A 145 -6.39 8.44 2.03
CA SER A 145 -7.27 9.50 1.49
C SER A 145 -8.56 8.93 0.87
N GLY A 146 -8.47 7.79 0.18
CA GLY A 146 -9.62 7.09 -0.39
C GLY A 146 -10.60 6.63 0.68
N MET A 147 -10.10 6.08 1.80
CA MET A 147 -10.91 5.67 2.94
C MET A 147 -11.61 6.85 3.61
N ILE A 148 -10.91 7.98 3.81
CA ILE A 148 -11.52 9.22 4.33
C ILE A 148 -12.66 9.69 3.42
N ASN A 149 -12.41 9.75 2.11
CA ASN A 149 -13.42 10.19 1.14
C ASN A 149 -14.62 9.23 1.12
N TYR A 150 -14.38 7.90 1.17
CA TYR A 150 -15.45 6.93 1.24
C TYR A 150 -16.40 7.17 2.43
N VAL A 151 -15.85 7.44 3.61
CA VAL A 151 -16.66 7.73 4.81
C VAL A 151 -17.41 9.06 4.67
N LYS A 152 -16.75 10.11 4.17
CA LYS A 152 -17.38 11.42 3.94
C LYS A 152 -18.54 11.36 2.94
N ASP A 153 -18.34 10.62 1.84
CA ASP A 153 -19.31 10.57 0.74
C ASP A 153 -20.50 9.65 1.06
N ASN A 154 -20.26 8.54 1.77
CA ASN A 154 -21.28 7.52 2.05
C ASN A 154 -21.90 7.65 3.45
N GLN A 155 -21.27 8.36 4.38
CA GLN A 155 -21.72 8.56 5.77
C GLN A 155 -22.27 7.28 6.45
N PRO A 156 -21.52 6.18 6.45
CA PRO A 156 -21.99 4.93 7.02
C PRO A 156 -22.22 5.09 8.54
N LYS A 157 -23.30 4.51 9.06
CA LYS A 157 -23.61 4.57 10.51
C LYS A 157 -22.55 3.87 11.36
N LYS A 158 -21.90 2.83 10.82
CA LYS A 158 -20.79 2.10 11.43
C LYS A 158 -19.77 1.76 10.37
N VAL A 159 -18.51 1.97 10.68
CA VAL A 159 -17.39 1.60 9.81
C VAL A 159 -16.32 0.87 10.62
N MET A 160 -15.73 -0.15 10.01
CA MET A 160 -14.49 -0.78 10.47
C MET A 160 -13.37 -0.39 9.52
N MET A 161 -12.32 0.17 10.08
CA MET A 161 -11.10 0.50 9.37
C MET A 161 -10.12 -0.67 9.46
N VAL A 162 -9.78 -1.29 8.33
CA VAL A 162 -8.81 -2.39 8.26
C VAL A 162 -7.48 -1.82 7.80
N THR A 163 -6.81 -1.17 8.74
CA THR A 163 -5.51 -0.51 8.59
C THR A 163 -4.91 -0.22 9.97
N GLU A 164 -3.84 0.58 10.06
CA GLU A 164 -3.26 0.96 11.34
C GLU A 164 -4.26 1.78 12.19
N CYS A 165 -4.15 1.63 13.52
CA CYS A 165 -5.21 2.09 14.45
C CYS A 165 -5.42 3.61 14.47
N SER A 166 -4.36 4.41 14.32
CA SER A 166 -4.47 5.87 14.34
C SER A 166 -5.25 6.45 13.15
N MET A 167 -5.49 5.65 12.12
CA MET A 167 -6.30 6.08 10.97
C MET A 167 -7.75 6.32 11.36
N SER A 168 -8.28 5.61 12.37
CA SER A 168 -9.62 5.81 12.89
C SER A 168 -9.82 7.21 13.49
N ASP A 169 -8.79 7.74 14.16
CA ASP A 169 -8.83 9.08 14.77
C ASP A 169 -8.96 10.19 13.72
N ASN A 170 -8.39 9.97 12.53
CA ASN A 170 -8.48 10.91 11.41
C ASN A 170 -9.85 10.92 10.71
N ILE A 171 -10.70 9.92 11.00
CA ILE A 171 -12.01 9.76 10.37
C ILE A 171 -13.14 10.10 11.35
N GLN A 172 -12.87 10.03 12.64
CA GLN A 172 -13.82 10.35 13.71
C GLN A 172 -13.95 11.89 13.83
N VAL A 173 -14.68 12.49 12.90
CA VAL A 173 -14.97 13.94 12.88
C VAL A 173 -16.45 14.17 13.00
#